data_8c548b9ced58e6f3f3199efaa8318825
#
_entry.id   8c548b9ced58e6f3f3199efaa8318825
#
_cell.length_a   1.000
_cell.length_b   1.000
_cell.length_c   1.000
_cell.angle_alpha   90.00
_cell.angle_beta   90.00
_cell.angle_gamma   90.00
#
_symmetry.space_group_name_H-M   'P 1'
#
loop_
_entity.id
_entity.type
_entity.pdbx_description
1 polymer ?
#
loop_
_entity_poly.entity_id
_entity_poly.type
_entity_poly.pdbx_seq_one_letter_code
_entity_poly.pdbx_strand_id
1 'polypeptide(L)'
;MRILKKAFDFEPTCMDDHNLLAKIPHFRRIFTTNYDTLLEDSYSRNDICVVRNDADCAYINKPFTVVKVHGDFTDPDSVVITSDDYKQFFTANKNPIMWNLVKTEFATKNILFIGYSLEDNNILDIIQKVSDAQGSNQNEMFLIAPGISPEKQAKLKELKVHYFDAVANVFLTQLIEELKEHITEDFKNKYISGETCTRFLKSYQILPTVQTPVQGNNAIKNVESTTEKPLQHQIQMSVKAEIGEKLKNLDFEKNGELVSNQFFPQRPCFRIAGEDILKCHYLVNGVVLTSDIKEILVSPVEKKFDLTFQIPSRDFLETVTAKVYILNDKAIRFDVDCDVYFMRIGLHILQEGSPITVTFNFDFKKQYKNNDNAIKWIEVPCALFANEDFIIQELSRFPLNLTSSPQSLKDNNYECFKRYYKDVKRIELATGKKFKVYNECTEQSWRIAAYICSYLYREPINVRCDDKDGLNFSTKTEKGGELIESFKVNDHISIVTTDERVFKYELNNRTFNIPFGYRILNSCQITNIQKEENGQIFIEFHYDRPTFLLLLSGKSMSEEFPDMKPLDAIIKMN
;
A
#
# COMPACT_ATOMS: atom_id res chain seq x y z
N MET A 1 52.46 -42.37 -0.70
CA MET A 1 51.95 -40.96 -0.58
C MET A 1 52.27 -40.09 -1.81
N ARG A 2 53.56 -39.85 -2.26
CA ARG A 2 53.85 -38.92 -3.36
C ARG A 2 53.21 -39.30 -4.72
N ILE A 3 53.09 -40.60 -5.02
CA ILE A 3 52.44 -41.09 -6.25
C ILE A 3 50.94 -40.93 -6.17
N LEU A 4 50.36 -41.28 -5.02
CA LEU A 4 48.91 -41.14 -4.80
C LEU A 4 48.46 -39.68 -4.83
N LYS A 5 49.21 -38.77 -4.18
CA LYS A 5 48.93 -37.34 -4.25
C LYS A 5 48.90 -36.83 -5.68
N LYS A 6 49.85 -37.29 -6.56
CA LYS A 6 49.82 -36.96 -7.96
C LYS A 6 48.64 -37.52 -8.75
N ALA A 7 48.13 -38.70 -8.35
CA ALA A 7 46.99 -39.34 -9.01
C ALA A 7 45.67 -38.61 -8.71
N PHE A 8 45.59 -37.90 -7.57
CA PHE A 8 44.42 -37.13 -7.15
C PHE A 8 44.58 -35.61 -7.30
N ASP A 9 45.75 -35.14 -7.77
CA ASP A 9 46.04 -33.72 -8.09
C ASP A 9 45.65 -33.45 -9.55
N PHE A 10 44.34 -33.40 -9.80
CA PHE A 10 43.76 -33.12 -11.12
C PHE A 10 42.75 -32.01 -11.02
N GLU A 11 42.65 -31.19 -12.06
CA GLU A 11 41.54 -30.22 -12.17
C GLU A 11 40.27 -30.98 -12.60
N PRO A 12 39.17 -30.82 -11.86
CA PRO A 12 37.92 -31.48 -12.20
C PRO A 12 37.34 -30.89 -13.49
N THR A 13 36.84 -31.75 -14.37
CA THR A 13 36.18 -31.34 -15.61
C THR A 13 34.77 -30.78 -15.37
N CYS A 14 34.15 -31.12 -14.26
CA CYS A 14 32.82 -30.67 -13.87
C CYS A 14 32.65 -30.68 -12.33
N MET A 15 32.08 -29.63 -11.79
CA MET A 15 31.76 -29.47 -10.36
C MET A 15 30.25 -29.37 -10.10
N ASP A 16 29.42 -29.66 -11.09
CA ASP A 16 27.99 -29.37 -11.04
C ASP A 16 27.30 -30.07 -9.85
N ASP A 17 27.55 -31.34 -9.61
CA ASP A 17 26.92 -32.10 -8.52
C ASP A 17 27.34 -31.57 -7.16
N HIS A 18 28.61 -31.21 -6.97
CA HIS A 18 29.10 -30.62 -5.73
C HIS A 18 28.54 -29.22 -5.50
N ASN A 19 28.41 -28.41 -6.57
CA ASN A 19 27.81 -27.09 -6.53
C ASN A 19 26.30 -27.17 -6.25
N LEU A 20 25.60 -28.18 -6.78
CA LEU A 20 24.18 -28.42 -6.45
C LEU A 20 24.04 -28.78 -4.97
N LEU A 21 24.88 -29.68 -4.45
CA LEU A 21 24.87 -30.07 -3.04
C LEU A 21 25.11 -28.86 -2.12
N ALA A 22 26.06 -28.00 -2.45
CA ALA A 22 26.39 -26.82 -1.68
C ALA A 22 25.24 -25.78 -1.60
N LYS A 23 24.30 -25.78 -2.55
CA LYS A 23 23.09 -24.95 -2.51
C LYS A 23 22.04 -25.41 -1.52
N ILE A 24 22.16 -26.64 -0.97
CA ILE A 24 21.18 -27.25 -0.07
C ILE A 24 21.63 -27.06 1.38
N PRO A 25 21.12 -26.05 2.11
CA PRO A 25 21.60 -25.72 3.46
C PRO A 25 21.11 -26.70 4.54
N HIS A 26 20.34 -27.71 4.16
CA HIS A 26 19.86 -28.76 5.06
C HIS A 26 21.00 -29.74 5.41
N PHE A 27 21.94 -29.98 4.50
CA PHE A 27 23.05 -30.90 4.68
C PHE A 27 24.20 -30.23 5.45
N ARG A 28 24.05 -30.12 6.75
CA ARG A 28 25.02 -29.43 7.61
C ARG A 28 26.23 -30.29 7.99
N ARG A 29 26.10 -31.62 7.89
CA ARG A 29 27.16 -32.61 8.16
C ARG A 29 27.29 -33.50 6.93
N ILE A 30 28.48 -33.53 6.36
CA ILE A 30 28.81 -34.34 5.19
C ILE A 30 29.93 -35.25 5.60
N PHE A 31 29.71 -36.56 5.48
CA PHE A 31 30.74 -37.59 5.72
C PHE A 31 31.20 -38.11 4.37
N THR A 32 32.49 -38.10 4.14
CA THR A 32 33.06 -38.61 2.88
C THR A 32 34.24 -39.53 3.13
N THR A 33 34.36 -40.58 2.31
CA THR A 33 35.53 -41.46 2.24
C THR A 33 36.50 -41.01 1.15
N ASN A 34 36.16 -39.98 0.37
CA ASN A 34 36.99 -39.45 -0.69
C ASN A 34 38.18 -38.66 -0.16
N TYR A 35 39.30 -38.74 -0.85
CA TYR A 35 40.54 -38.03 -0.52
C TYR A 35 40.69 -36.67 -1.20
N ASP A 36 39.86 -36.40 -2.25
CA ASP A 36 39.85 -35.13 -2.98
C ASP A 36 39.30 -33.97 -2.17
N THR A 37 39.40 -32.75 -2.68
CA THR A 37 38.91 -31.52 -2.04
C THR A 37 37.67 -30.93 -2.72
N LEU A 38 37.00 -31.69 -3.58
CA LEU A 38 35.90 -31.18 -4.42
C LEU A 38 34.71 -30.66 -3.59
N LEU A 39 34.41 -31.29 -2.44
CA LEU A 39 33.39 -30.80 -1.51
C LEU A 39 33.79 -29.45 -0.92
N GLU A 40 35.05 -29.36 -0.44
CA GLU A 40 35.56 -28.13 0.18
C GLU A 40 35.59 -26.96 -0.80
N ASP A 41 35.94 -27.24 -2.07
CA ASP A 41 36.04 -26.23 -3.11
C ASP A 41 34.66 -25.70 -3.58
N SER A 42 33.58 -26.46 -3.30
CA SER A 42 32.21 -26.06 -3.63
C SER A 42 31.57 -25.16 -2.60
N TYR A 43 32.13 -25.06 -1.39
CA TYR A 43 31.64 -24.22 -0.32
C TYR A 43 32.53 -22.98 -0.10
N SER A 44 31.93 -21.90 0.44
CA SER A 44 32.71 -20.77 0.91
C SER A 44 33.60 -21.19 2.08
N ARG A 45 34.89 -20.83 2.03
CA ARG A 45 35.85 -21.10 3.11
C ARG A 45 35.40 -20.59 4.48
N ASN A 46 34.58 -19.57 4.52
CA ASN A 46 34.04 -19.01 5.76
C ASN A 46 32.90 -19.86 6.33
N ASP A 47 32.23 -20.67 5.52
CA ASP A 47 31.06 -21.43 5.89
C ASP A 47 31.35 -22.91 6.20
N ILE A 48 32.52 -23.42 5.81
CA ILE A 48 32.88 -24.84 5.92
C ILE A 48 33.99 -25.08 6.94
N CYS A 49 33.84 -26.13 7.74
CA CYS A 49 34.87 -26.73 8.58
C CYS A 49 35.21 -28.13 8.04
N VAL A 50 36.47 -28.50 7.98
CA VAL A 50 36.92 -29.82 7.55
C VAL A 50 37.54 -30.54 8.74
N VAL A 51 37.08 -31.76 9.00
CA VAL A 51 37.51 -32.63 10.11
C VAL A 51 38.19 -33.85 9.50
N ARG A 52 39.46 -34.06 9.82
CA ARG A 52 40.28 -35.21 9.37
C ARG A 52 40.68 -36.11 10.51
N ASN A 53 40.72 -35.56 11.72
CA ASN A 53 41.15 -36.21 12.94
C ASN A 53 40.45 -35.60 14.16
N ASP A 54 40.72 -36.16 15.36
CA ASP A 54 40.12 -35.69 16.60
C ASP A 54 40.44 -34.25 16.96
N ALA A 55 41.62 -33.75 16.62
CA ALA A 55 42.01 -32.37 16.90
C ALA A 55 41.15 -31.34 16.09
N ASP A 56 40.78 -31.67 14.87
CA ASP A 56 39.95 -30.86 14.03
C ASP A 56 38.50 -30.72 14.60
N CYS A 57 38.05 -31.69 15.37
CA CYS A 57 36.71 -31.66 16.00
C CYS A 57 36.51 -30.43 16.92
N ALA A 58 37.58 -29.88 17.49
CA ALA A 58 37.52 -28.66 18.31
C ALA A 58 37.10 -27.41 17.53
N TYR A 59 37.21 -27.41 16.20
CA TYR A 59 36.95 -26.29 15.33
C TYR A 59 35.59 -26.39 14.61
N ILE A 60 34.68 -27.26 15.05
CA ILE A 60 33.32 -27.40 14.50
C ILE A 60 32.44 -26.23 14.98
N ASN A 61 32.65 -25.07 14.37
CA ASN A 61 31.93 -23.82 14.71
C ASN A 61 31.31 -23.14 13.48
N LYS A 62 31.42 -23.76 12.31
CA LYS A 62 30.88 -23.23 11.05
C LYS A 62 29.55 -23.93 10.68
N PRO A 63 28.74 -23.30 9.80
CA PRO A 63 27.44 -23.86 9.39
C PRO A 63 27.51 -25.25 8.79
N PHE A 64 28.57 -25.52 8.02
CA PHE A 64 28.79 -26.80 7.36
C PHE A 64 30.07 -27.47 7.88
N THR A 65 30.02 -28.78 8.00
CA THR A 65 31.19 -29.58 8.37
C THR A 65 31.34 -30.75 7.40
N VAL A 66 32.48 -30.86 6.77
CA VAL A 66 32.90 -32.05 6.03
C VAL A 66 33.82 -32.89 6.91
N VAL A 67 33.42 -34.14 7.16
CA VAL A 67 34.20 -35.11 7.93
C VAL A 67 34.83 -36.09 6.95
N LYS A 68 36.13 -36.03 6.82
CA LYS A 68 36.94 -36.92 5.99
C LYS A 68 37.22 -38.19 6.75
N VAL A 69 36.35 -39.18 6.66
CA VAL A 69 36.40 -40.39 7.46
C VAL A 69 37.71 -41.19 7.20
N HIS A 70 38.21 -41.13 5.98
CA HIS A 70 39.49 -41.78 5.60
C HIS A 70 40.65 -40.76 5.47
N GLY A 71 40.48 -39.54 6.00
CA GLY A 71 41.47 -38.47 5.87
C GLY A 71 41.58 -37.90 4.47
N ASP A 72 42.59 -37.09 4.24
CA ASP A 72 42.94 -36.57 2.92
C ASP A 72 44.46 -36.31 2.77
N PHE A 73 44.90 -35.97 1.56
CA PHE A 73 46.31 -35.76 1.27
C PHE A 73 46.88 -34.42 1.76
N THR A 74 46.08 -33.54 2.34
CA THR A 74 46.58 -32.33 3.00
C THR A 74 47.12 -32.61 4.40
N ASP A 75 46.64 -33.72 5.05
CA ASP A 75 47.15 -34.29 6.28
C ASP A 75 47.50 -35.78 6.03
N PRO A 76 48.73 -36.11 5.61
CA PRO A 76 49.13 -37.47 5.28
C PRO A 76 48.98 -38.51 6.39
N ASP A 77 49.03 -38.08 7.66
CA ASP A 77 48.89 -38.95 8.83
C ASP A 77 47.42 -39.33 9.10
N SER A 78 46.48 -38.60 8.51
CA SER A 78 45.04 -38.89 8.56
C SER A 78 44.61 -39.97 7.58
N VAL A 79 45.40 -40.27 6.55
CA VAL A 79 45.02 -41.12 5.39
C VAL A 79 44.89 -42.57 5.81
N VAL A 80 43.80 -43.24 5.45
CA VAL A 80 43.48 -44.64 5.65
C VAL A 80 43.36 -45.31 4.29
N ILE A 81 44.37 -46.08 3.87
CA ILE A 81 44.44 -46.65 2.53
C ILE A 81 44.92 -48.10 2.48
N THR A 82 45.78 -48.53 3.40
CA THR A 82 46.26 -49.90 3.47
C THR A 82 45.42 -50.78 4.36
N SER A 83 45.47 -52.13 4.18
CA SER A 83 44.76 -53.05 5.08
C SER A 83 45.21 -52.92 6.54
N ASP A 84 46.45 -52.49 6.76
CA ASP A 84 46.95 -52.26 8.12
C ASP A 84 46.47 -50.93 8.70
N ASP A 85 46.31 -49.86 7.86
CA ASP A 85 45.67 -48.62 8.25
C ASP A 85 44.20 -48.86 8.68
N TYR A 86 43.46 -49.67 7.90
CA TYR A 86 42.09 -50.06 8.23
C TYR A 86 42.02 -50.85 9.55
N LYS A 87 42.94 -51.82 9.76
CA LYS A 87 42.97 -52.56 11.03
C LYS A 87 43.29 -51.65 12.21
N GLN A 88 44.31 -50.80 12.08
CA GLN A 88 44.69 -49.85 13.15
C GLN A 88 43.64 -48.80 13.37
N PHE A 89 42.98 -48.34 12.34
CA PHE A 89 41.93 -47.34 12.42
C PHE A 89 40.74 -47.79 13.30
N PHE A 90 40.40 -49.11 13.24
CA PHE A 90 39.27 -49.67 13.99
C PHE A 90 39.68 -50.37 15.30
N THR A 91 40.81 -51.00 15.34
CA THR A 91 41.26 -51.76 16.55
C THR A 91 42.03 -50.92 17.54
N ALA A 92 42.79 -49.92 17.06
CA ALA A 92 43.58 -49.03 17.91
C ALA A 92 42.85 -47.80 18.42
N ASN A 93 41.52 -47.72 18.20
CA ASN A 93 40.71 -46.61 18.62
C ASN A 93 41.27 -45.25 18.14
N LYS A 94 41.81 -45.19 16.91
CA LYS A 94 42.32 -43.98 16.27
C LYS A 94 41.13 -43.05 16.01
N ASN A 95 41.23 -41.78 16.38
CA ASN A 95 40.18 -40.75 16.24
C ASN A 95 38.83 -41.10 16.90
N PRO A 96 38.78 -41.45 18.20
CA PRO A 96 37.54 -41.83 18.87
C PRO A 96 36.51 -40.71 18.93
N ILE A 97 36.91 -39.44 18.99
CA ILE A 97 36.01 -38.28 19.03
C ILE A 97 35.29 -38.15 17.70
N MET A 98 36.03 -38.23 16.58
CA MET A 98 35.46 -38.16 15.21
C MET A 98 34.48 -39.33 14.98
N TRP A 99 34.82 -40.56 15.42
CA TRP A 99 33.92 -41.71 15.28
C TRP A 99 32.68 -41.61 16.17
N ASN A 100 32.80 -41.05 17.35
CA ASN A 100 31.64 -40.76 18.18
C ASN A 100 30.69 -39.71 17.54
N LEU A 101 31.27 -38.72 16.83
CA LEU A 101 30.46 -37.79 16.05
C LEU A 101 29.68 -38.53 14.95
N VAL A 102 30.33 -39.40 14.17
CA VAL A 102 29.66 -40.21 13.13
C VAL A 102 28.51 -41.02 13.74
N LYS A 103 28.78 -41.80 14.82
CA LYS A 103 27.77 -42.63 15.48
C LYS A 103 26.60 -41.81 16.01
N THR A 104 26.88 -40.61 16.55
CA THR A 104 25.84 -39.73 17.08
C THR A 104 24.93 -39.20 15.95
N GLU A 105 25.51 -38.80 14.82
CA GLU A 105 24.71 -38.33 13.68
C GLU A 105 23.86 -39.48 13.10
N PHE A 106 24.39 -40.69 12.96
CA PHE A 106 23.62 -41.87 12.53
C PHE A 106 22.47 -42.20 13.48
N ALA A 107 22.67 -42.02 14.77
CA ALA A 107 21.64 -42.31 15.79
C ALA A 107 20.58 -41.22 15.91
N THR A 108 20.86 -39.97 15.50
CA THR A 108 20.00 -38.80 15.80
C THR A 108 19.44 -38.10 14.59
N LYS A 109 19.91 -38.41 13.36
CA LYS A 109 19.55 -37.74 12.12
C LYS A 109 19.08 -38.73 11.05
N ASN A 110 18.32 -38.22 10.09
CA ASN A 110 18.10 -38.91 8.82
C ASN A 110 19.41 -38.89 8.02
N ILE A 111 19.73 -40.01 7.41
CA ILE A 111 20.98 -40.18 6.65
C ILE A 111 20.69 -40.33 5.15
N LEU A 112 21.38 -39.57 4.34
CA LEU A 112 21.32 -39.66 2.88
C LEU A 112 22.70 -40.11 2.34
N PHE A 113 22.74 -41.28 1.72
CA PHE A 113 23.90 -41.76 1.00
C PHE A 113 23.76 -41.38 -0.48
N ILE A 114 24.79 -40.71 -1.03
CA ILE A 114 24.84 -40.32 -2.44
C ILE A 114 26.16 -40.84 -3.06
N GLY A 115 26.08 -41.61 -4.13
CA GLY A 115 27.25 -42.17 -4.82
C GLY A 115 28.11 -43.10 -3.95
N TYR A 116 27.53 -43.63 -2.89
CA TYR A 116 28.22 -44.48 -1.91
C TYR A 116 27.86 -45.94 -2.13
N SER A 117 28.91 -46.82 -2.20
CA SER A 117 28.67 -48.23 -2.52
C SER A 117 28.07 -49.04 -1.38
N LEU A 118 28.12 -48.59 -0.12
CA LEU A 118 27.76 -49.33 1.09
C LEU A 118 28.53 -50.66 1.21
N GLU A 119 29.80 -50.68 0.81
CA GLU A 119 30.67 -51.85 0.94
C GLU A 119 31.62 -51.75 2.11
N ASP A 120 31.70 -50.59 2.74
CA ASP A 120 32.47 -50.41 3.96
C ASP A 120 31.79 -51.09 5.14
N ASN A 121 32.44 -52.19 5.61
CA ASN A 121 31.91 -53.00 6.70
C ASN A 121 31.71 -52.21 8.00
N ASN A 122 32.44 -51.13 8.18
CA ASN A 122 32.36 -50.34 9.42
C ASN A 122 31.15 -49.43 9.42
N ILE A 123 30.81 -48.86 8.28
CA ILE A 123 29.57 -48.10 8.13
C ILE A 123 28.36 -49.06 8.27
N LEU A 124 28.44 -50.25 7.64
CA LEU A 124 27.40 -51.27 7.79
C LEU A 124 27.24 -51.71 9.24
N ASP A 125 28.34 -51.90 10.01
CA ASP A 125 28.31 -52.23 11.44
C ASP A 125 27.67 -51.10 12.28
N ILE A 126 27.94 -49.85 11.96
CA ILE A 126 27.29 -48.72 12.62
C ILE A 126 25.77 -48.69 12.33
N ILE A 127 25.37 -48.87 11.07
CA ILE A 127 23.95 -48.94 10.69
C ILE A 127 23.27 -50.10 11.44
N GLN A 128 23.87 -51.27 11.45
CA GLN A 128 23.31 -52.43 12.15
C GLN A 128 23.14 -52.16 13.68
N LYS A 129 24.18 -51.63 14.32
CA LYS A 129 24.15 -51.30 15.75
C LYS A 129 23.09 -50.24 16.10
N VAL A 130 22.94 -49.24 15.26
CA VAL A 130 21.89 -48.22 15.43
C VAL A 130 20.51 -48.84 15.23
N SER A 131 20.35 -49.68 14.19
CA SER A 131 19.10 -50.38 13.93
C SER A 131 18.70 -51.30 15.07
N ASP A 132 19.66 -52.09 15.61
CA ASP A 132 19.42 -53.01 16.75
C ASP A 132 19.06 -52.25 18.03
N ALA A 133 19.71 -51.11 18.28
CA ALA A 133 19.48 -50.30 19.46
C ALA A 133 18.17 -49.53 19.44
N GLN A 134 17.75 -49.00 18.27
CA GLN A 134 16.60 -48.10 18.14
C GLN A 134 15.32 -48.81 17.63
N GLY A 135 15.45 -49.94 16.97
CA GLY A 135 14.32 -50.74 16.49
C GLY A 135 13.40 -49.96 15.56
N SER A 136 12.14 -49.76 15.99
CA SER A 136 11.15 -49.00 15.25
C SER A 136 11.34 -47.47 15.32
N ASN A 137 12.17 -46.98 16.22
CA ASN A 137 12.44 -45.55 16.43
C ASN A 137 13.66 -45.05 15.63
N GLN A 138 14.24 -45.91 14.79
CA GLN A 138 15.38 -45.59 13.95
C GLN A 138 14.98 -44.45 12.99
N ASN A 139 15.88 -43.46 12.83
CA ASN A 139 15.72 -42.40 11.82
C ASN A 139 15.80 -42.97 10.40
N GLU A 140 15.19 -42.27 9.44
CA GLU A 140 15.15 -42.70 8.05
C GLU A 140 16.54 -42.64 7.41
N MET A 141 16.84 -43.65 6.59
CA MET A 141 18.07 -43.73 5.79
C MET A 141 17.72 -43.93 4.35
N PHE A 142 18.40 -43.19 3.46
CA PHE A 142 18.16 -43.17 2.02
C PHE A 142 19.46 -43.42 1.26
N LEU A 143 19.37 -44.19 0.18
CA LEU A 143 20.48 -44.39 -0.75
C LEU A 143 20.08 -43.97 -2.17
N ILE A 144 20.84 -43.04 -2.74
CA ILE A 144 20.74 -42.62 -4.13
C ILE A 144 21.94 -43.20 -4.88
N ALA A 145 21.68 -44.17 -5.73
CA ALA A 145 22.71 -44.81 -6.58
C ALA A 145 22.07 -45.43 -7.83
N PRO A 146 22.71 -45.38 -9.01
CA PRO A 146 22.14 -46.01 -10.20
C PRO A 146 22.37 -47.52 -10.21
N GLY A 147 21.35 -48.26 -10.58
CA GLY A 147 21.45 -49.66 -11.04
C GLY A 147 22.09 -50.67 -10.07
N ILE A 148 21.77 -50.64 -8.76
CA ILE A 148 22.31 -51.64 -7.82
C ILE A 148 21.65 -53.02 -8.01
N SER A 149 22.40 -54.11 -7.70
CA SER A 149 21.92 -55.48 -7.88
C SER A 149 20.73 -55.82 -6.97
N PRO A 150 19.83 -56.75 -7.34
CA PRO A 150 18.70 -57.19 -6.53
C PRO A 150 19.12 -57.73 -5.16
N GLU A 151 20.28 -58.40 -5.04
CA GLU A 151 20.84 -58.92 -3.78
C GLU A 151 21.20 -57.76 -2.84
N LYS A 152 21.80 -56.70 -3.39
CA LYS A 152 22.13 -55.50 -2.63
C LYS A 152 20.87 -54.74 -2.20
N GLN A 153 19.82 -54.66 -3.03
CA GLN A 153 18.54 -54.08 -2.68
C GLN A 153 17.88 -54.87 -1.50
N ALA A 154 17.95 -56.20 -1.54
CA ALA A 154 17.43 -57.01 -0.43
C ALA A 154 18.17 -56.73 0.88
N LYS A 155 19.49 -56.62 0.86
CA LYS A 155 20.28 -56.25 2.05
C LYS A 155 19.97 -54.83 2.55
N LEU A 156 19.75 -53.85 1.69
CA LEU A 156 19.35 -52.52 2.10
C LEU A 156 17.97 -52.51 2.79
N LYS A 157 17.05 -53.33 2.31
CA LYS A 157 15.73 -53.48 2.89
C LYS A 157 15.82 -54.07 4.33
N GLU A 158 16.69 -55.03 4.57
CA GLU A 158 16.95 -55.58 5.90
C GLU A 158 17.53 -54.52 6.84
N LEU A 159 18.38 -53.61 6.32
CA LEU A 159 18.96 -52.50 7.06
C LEU A 159 18.03 -51.29 7.15
N LYS A 160 16.80 -51.36 6.62
CA LYS A 160 15.80 -50.26 6.58
C LYS A 160 16.33 -49.03 5.85
N VAL A 161 17.09 -49.21 4.77
CA VAL A 161 17.58 -48.14 3.92
C VAL A 161 16.68 -48.06 2.68
N HIS A 162 16.05 -46.94 2.46
CA HIS A 162 15.24 -46.70 1.27
C HIS A 162 16.15 -46.45 0.05
N TYR A 163 15.93 -47.18 -1.02
CA TYR A 163 16.71 -47.06 -2.23
C TYR A 163 15.97 -46.32 -3.32
N PHE A 164 16.67 -45.38 -3.97
CA PHE A 164 16.23 -44.66 -5.15
C PHE A 164 17.23 -44.89 -6.30
N ASP A 165 16.73 -45.41 -7.42
CA ASP A 165 17.52 -45.62 -8.63
C ASP A 165 17.68 -44.31 -9.39
N ALA A 166 18.71 -43.56 -9.09
CA ALA A 166 19.02 -42.28 -9.71
C ALA A 166 20.52 -41.93 -9.61
N VAL A 167 20.99 -41.14 -10.57
CA VAL A 167 22.30 -40.48 -10.44
C VAL A 167 22.18 -39.22 -9.58
N ALA A 168 23.28 -38.83 -8.94
CA ALA A 168 23.33 -37.71 -7.99
C ALA A 168 22.77 -36.41 -8.59
N ASN A 169 23.16 -36.05 -9.81
CA ASN A 169 22.73 -34.84 -10.50
C ASN A 169 21.21 -34.75 -10.64
N VAL A 170 20.56 -35.82 -11.11
CA VAL A 170 19.10 -35.86 -11.30
C VAL A 170 18.38 -35.70 -9.97
N PHE A 171 18.84 -36.45 -8.95
CA PHE A 171 18.24 -36.35 -7.62
C PHE A 171 18.40 -34.95 -7.01
N LEU A 172 19.63 -34.40 -7.00
CA LEU A 172 19.87 -33.07 -6.39
C LEU A 172 19.15 -31.96 -7.13
N THR A 173 19.02 -32.05 -8.45
CA THR A 173 18.25 -31.08 -9.25
C THR A 173 16.77 -31.12 -8.86
N GLN A 174 16.17 -32.32 -8.79
CA GLN A 174 14.77 -32.47 -8.35
C GLN A 174 14.56 -31.98 -6.92
N LEU A 175 15.47 -32.32 -6.01
CA LEU A 175 15.40 -31.87 -4.62
C LEU A 175 15.46 -30.33 -4.52
N ILE A 176 16.28 -29.67 -5.34
CA ILE A 176 16.35 -28.21 -5.37
C ILE A 176 15.03 -27.60 -5.88
N GLU A 177 14.41 -28.19 -6.91
CA GLU A 177 13.11 -27.70 -7.41
C GLU A 177 12.01 -27.84 -6.34
N GLU A 178 11.97 -28.96 -5.62
CA GLU A 178 11.07 -29.15 -4.47
C GLU A 178 11.34 -28.11 -3.37
N LEU A 179 12.62 -27.87 -3.05
CA LEU A 179 12.96 -26.82 -2.08
C LEU A 179 12.56 -25.42 -2.54
N LYS A 180 12.67 -25.10 -3.84
CA LYS A 180 12.18 -23.82 -4.36
C LYS A 180 10.66 -23.66 -4.18
N GLU A 181 9.92 -24.74 -4.28
CA GLU A 181 8.46 -24.72 -4.11
C GLU A 181 8.06 -24.61 -2.64
N HIS A 182 8.77 -25.31 -1.72
CA HIS A 182 8.30 -25.51 -0.36
C HIS A 182 9.10 -24.82 0.76
N ILE A 183 10.29 -24.31 0.50
CA ILE A 183 11.21 -23.80 1.55
C ILE A 183 10.60 -22.73 2.46
N THR A 184 9.77 -21.86 1.90
CA THR A 184 9.11 -20.77 2.66
C THR A 184 7.94 -21.29 3.49
N GLU A 185 7.24 -22.30 3.03
CA GLU A 185 6.19 -22.98 3.76
C GLU A 185 6.78 -23.81 4.92
N ASP A 186 7.86 -24.53 4.68
CA ASP A 186 8.61 -25.25 5.71
C ASP A 186 9.12 -24.32 6.81
N PHE A 187 9.59 -23.13 6.44
CA PHE A 187 9.95 -22.09 7.40
C PHE A 187 8.74 -21.58 8.18
N LYS A 188 7.62 -21.28 7.50
CA LYS A 188 6.36 -20.84 8.12
C LYS A 188 5.86 -21.86 9.15
N ASN A 189 5.93 -23.16 8.81
CA ASN A 189 5.49 -24.27 9.64
C ASN A 189 6.53 -24.70 10.69
N LYS A 190 7.68 -24.02 10.77
CA LYS A 190 8.78 -24.30 11.72
C LYS A 190 9.47 -25.64 11.51
N TYR A 191 9.39 -26.24 10.32
CA TYR A 191 10.14 -27.45 9.97
C TYR A 191 11.62 -27.14 9.80
N ILE A 192 11.97 -25.92 9.40
CA ILE A 192 13.33 -25.45 9.24
C ILE A 192 13.58 -24.15 10.02
N SER A 193 14.86 -23.89 10.32
CA SER A 193 15.27 -22.65 10.98
C SER A 193 15.26 -21.45 10.02
N GLY A 194 15.16 -20.23 10.57
CA GLY A 194 15.30 -18.99 9.79
C GLY A 194 16.66 -18.88 9.11
N GLU A 195 17.72 -19.44 9.70
CA GLU A 195 19.05 -19.49 9.11
C GLU A 195 19.07 -20.37 7.85
N THR A 196 18.48 -21.56 7.90
CA THR A 196 18.39 -22.50 6.76
C THR A 196 17.61 -21.85 5.61
N CYS A 197 16.44 -21.28 5.89
CA CYS A 197 15.62 -20.56 4.91
C CYS A 197 16.40 -19.38 4.29
N THR A 198 17.03 -18.54 5.12
CA THR A 198 17.81 -17.38 4.65
C THR A 198 18.99 -17.80 3.76
N ARG A 199 19.71 -18.87 4.11
CA ARG A 199 20.83 -19.38 3.30
C ARG A 199 20.37 -19.87 1.93
N PHE A 200 19.28 -20.62 1.89
CA PHE A 200 18.71 -21.08 0.62
C PHE A 200 18.29 -19.91 -0.26
N LEU A 201 17.54 -18.95 0.28
CA LEU A 201 17.09 -17.77 -0.47
C LEU A 201 18.25 -16.91 -0.97
N LYS A 202 19.33 -16.77 -0.17
CA LYS A 202 20.54 -16.04 -0.60
C LYS A 202 21.23 -16.68 -1.79
N SER A 203 21.19 -18.03 -1.94
CA SER A 203 21.75 -18.70 -3.12
C SER A 203 21.03 -18.35 -4.42
N TYR A 204 19.80 -17.79 -4.30
CA TYR A 204 18.99 -17.23 -5.39
C TYR A 204 18.98 -15.69 -5.39
N GLN A 205 19.96 -15.05 -4.75
CA GLN A 205 20.10 -13.58 -4.66
C GLN A 205 18.95 -12.90 -3.92
N ILE A 206 18.26 -13.62 -3.06
CA ILE A 206 17.15 -13.10 -2.25
C ILE A 206 17.61 -12.95 -0.80
N LEU A 207 17.60 -11.73 -0.26
CA LEU A 207 17.84 -11.43 1.15
C LEU A 207 16.50 -11.25 1.87
N PRO A 208 16.02 -12.24 2.65
CA PRO A 208 14.75 -12.12 3.35
C PRO A 208 14.91 -11.39 4.68
N THR A 209 13.89 -10.59 5.03
CA THR A 209 13.67 -10.15 6.41
C THR A 209 12.73 -11.15 7.09
N VAL A 210 13.29 -12.01 7.95
CA VAL A 210 12.53 -13.07 8.62
C VAL A 210 12.02 -12.62 9.99
N GLN A 211 10.84 -13.10 10.36
CA GLN A 211 10.27 -12.94 11.69
C GLN A 211 9.94 -14.31 12.29
N THR A 212 10.47 -14.57 13.50
CA THR A 212 10.27 -15.82 14.23
C THR A 212 9.63 -15.52 15.58
N PRO A 213 8.30 -15.31 15.64
CA PRO A 213 7.62 -15.00 16.88
C PRO A 213 7.62 -16.21 17.83
N VAL A 214 7.58 -15.97 19.14
CA VAL A 214 7.49 -17.01 20.17
C VAL A 214 6.16 -17.78 20.02
N GLN A 215 5.07 -17.06 19.72
CA GLN A 215 3.75 -17.65 19.43
C GLN A 215 3.34 -17.31 18.00
N GLY A 216 2.71 -18.27 17.30
CA GLY A 216 2.31 -18.15 15.91
C GLY A 216 3.35 -18.68 14.91
N ASN A 217 3.08 -18.50 13.63
CA ASN A 217 3.91 -18.99 12.54
C ASN A 217 5.06 -18.02 12.23
N ASN A 218 6.16 -18.57 11.73
CA ASN A 218 7.22 -17.77 11.16
C ASN A 218 6.74 -17.05 9.89
N ALA A 219 7.37 -15.92 9.54
CA ALA A 219 7.01 -15.16 8.34
C ALA A 219 8.23 -14.50 7.69
N ILE A 220 8.16 -14.33 6.37
CA ILE A 220 9.04 -13.46 5.59
C ILE A 220 8.29 -12.14 5.38
N LYS A 221 8.82 -11.03 5.90
CA LYS A 221 8.17 -9.72 5.80
C LYS A 221 8.56 -8.93 4.57
N ASN A 222 9.80 -9.04 4.17
CA ASN A 222 10.35 -8.33 3.02
C ASN A 222 11.46 -9.15 2.38
N VAL A 223 11.72 -8.88 1.11
CA VAL A 223 12.84 -9.45 0.36
C VAL A 223 13.56 -8.35 -0.40
N GLU A 224 14.88 -8.39 -0.38
CA GLU A 224 15.77 -7.47 -1.09
C GLU A 224 16.75 -8.26 -1.94
N SER A 225 17.32 -7.63 -2.96
CA SER A 225 18.39 -8.27 -3.75
C SER A 225 19.69 -8.26 -2.97
N THR A 226 20.44 -9.37 -3.03
CA THR A 226 21.82 -9.42 -2.52
C THR A 226 22.84 -8.81 -3.48
N THR A 227 22.41 -8.39 -4.68
CA THR A 227 23.22 -7.80 -5.74
C THR A 227 22.59 -6.51 -6.25
N GLU A 228 23.28 -5.78 -7.13
CA GLU A 228 22.73 -4.58 -7.80
C GLU A 228 21.62 -4.90 -8.81
N LYS A 229 21.48 -6.18 -9.21
CA LYS A 229 20.40 -6.60 -10.11
C LYS A 229 19.06 -6.63 -9.37
N PRO A 230 17.98 -6.08 -9.97
CA PRO A 230 16.66 -6.14 -9.38
C PRO A 230 16.16 -7.58 -9.31
N LEU A 231 15.36 -7.88 -8.29
CA LEU A 231 14.67 -9.16 -8.16
C LEU A 231 13.65 -9.33 -9.30
N GLN A 232 13.54 -10.54 -9.83
CA GLN A 232 12.52 -10.91 -10.81
C GLN A 232 11.29 -11.44 -10.08
N HIS A 233 10.20 -10.68 -10.13
CA HIS A 233 8.92 -11.04 -9.53
C HIS A 233 8.02 -11.68 -10.57
N GLN A 234 7.39 -12.80 -10.22
CA GLN A 234 6.52 -13.55 -11.10
C GLN A 234 5.30 -14.09 -10.33
N ILE A 235 4.14 -14.08 -10.96
CA ILE A 235 2.93 -14.74 -10.46
C ILE A 235 2.59 -15.86 -11.43
N GLN A 236 2.52 -17.08 -10.92
CA GLN A 236 2.01 -18.23 -11.65
C GLN A 236 0.64 -18.59 -11.07
N MET A 237 -0.41 -18.55 -11.89
CA MET A 237 -1.76 -18.82 -11.41
C MET A 237 -2.57 -19.66 -12.38
N SER A 238 -3.47 -20.45 -11.81
CA SER A 238 -4.58 -21.08 -12.51
C SER A 238 -5.87 -20.54 -11.91
N VAL A 239 -6.79 -20.12 -12.76
CA VAL A 239 -8.08 -19.55 -12.37
C VAL A 239 -9.23 -20.32 -13.02
N LYS A 240 -10.46 -20.14 -12.53
CA LYS A 240 -11.65 -20.68 -13.17
C LYS A 240 -11.74 -20.23 -14.63
N ALA A 241 -12.32 -21.06 -15.49
CA ALA A 241 -12.39 -20.82 -16.93
C ALA A 241 -13.02 -19.46 -17.31
N GLU A 242 -14.07 -19.05 -16.60
CA GLU A 242 -14.74 -17.75 -16.78
C GLU A 242 -13.80 -16.57 -16.56
N ILE A 243 -12.96 -16.64 -15.52
CA ILE A 243 -11.97 -15.61 -15.21
C ILE A 243 -10.84 -15.63 -16.26
N GLY A 244 -10.41 -16.82 -16.68
CA GLY A 244 -9.42 -16.99 -17.75
C GLY A 244 -9.86 -16.33 -19.07
N GLU A 245 -11.12 -16.46 -19.46
CA GLU A 245 -11.66 -15.79 -20.65
C GLU A 245 -11.73 -14.25 -20.49
N LYS A 246 -12.12 -13.76 -19.30
CA LYS A 246 -12.09 -12.32 -19.00
C LYS A 246 -10.67 -11.74 -19.03
N LEU A 247 -9.67 -12.49 -18.56
CA LEU A 247 -8.27 -12.07 -18.58
C LEU A 247 -7.68 -12.03 -20.00
N LYS A 248 -8.09 -12.90 -20.91
CA LYS A 248 -7.66 -12.87 -22.32
C LYS A 248 -8.11 -11.61 -23.06
N ASN A 249 -9.31 -11.12 -22.73
CA ASN A 249 -9.96 -9.98 -23.34
C ASN A 249 -10.26 -8.92 -22.28
N LEU A 250 -9.24 -8.53 -21.51
CA LEU A 250 -9.41 -7.68 -20.35
C LEU A 250 -9.82 -6.26 -20.75
N ASP A 251 -11.05 -5.91 -20.40
CA ASP A 251 -11.63 -4.59 -20.58
C ASP A 251 -11.83 -3.94 -19.20
N PHE A 252 -10.93 -3.04 -18.82
CA PHE A 252 -10.99 -2.37 -17.54
C PHE A 252 -12.15 -1.38 -17.40
N GLU A 253 -12.77 -0.99 -18.50
CA GLU A 253 -13.95 -0.13 -18.48
C GLU A 253 -15.20 -0.91 -18.08
N LYS A 254 -15.37 -2.12 -18.62
CA LYS A 254 -16.55 -2.99 -18.35
C LYS A 254 -16.36 -3.86 -17.12
N ASN A 255 -15.15 -4.41 -16.95
CA ASN A 255 -14.85 -5.44 -15.96
C ASN A 255 -14.02 -4.90 -14.79
N GLY A 256 -13.55 -3.63 -14.86
CA GLY A 256 -12.74 -3.00 -13.84
C GLY A 256 -13.58 -2.30 -12.77
N GLU A 257 -13.04 -2.23 -11.58
CA GLU A 257 -13.54 -1.41 -10.47
C GLU A 257 -12.49 -0.37 -10.07
N LEU A 258 -12.93 0.75 -9.48
CA LEU A 258 -12.01 1.71 -8.90
C LEU A 258 -11.58 1.26 -7.52
N VAL A 259 -10.34 0.79 -7.41
CA VAL A 259 -9.76 0.42 -6.13
C VAL A 259 -9.08 1.63 -5.50
N SER A 260 -9.44 1.92 -4.25
CA SER A 260 -8.82 2.98 -3.46
C SER A 260 -8.26 2.40 -2.18
N ASN A 261 -6.94 2.17 -2.15
CA ASN A 261 -6.20 1.77 -0.97
C ASN A 261 -4.84 2.50 -0.93
N GLN A 262 -4.03 2.22 0.09
CA GLN A 262 -2.71 2.87 0.24
C GLN A 262 -1.75 2.63 -0.94
N PHE A 263 -1.92 1.54 -1.71
CA PHE A 263 -1.07 1.18 -2.85
C PHE A 263 -1.67 1.61 -4.19
N PHE A 264 -3.01 1.68 -4.28
CA PHE A 264 -3.76 1.98 -5.50
C PHE A 264 -4.80 3.07 -5.25
N PRO A 265 -4.41 4.35 -5.11
CA PRO A 265 -5.37 5.44 -4.95
C PRO A 265 -6.17 5.60 -6.24
N GLN A 266 -7.46 5.23 -6.22
CA GLN A 266 -8.43 5.37 -7.32
C GLN A 266 -8.00 4.74 -8.66
N ARG A 267 -7.30 3.60 -8.61
CA ARG A 267 -6.80 2.91 -9.80
C ARG A 267 -7.87 2.00 -10.40
N PRO A 268 -8.03 1.98 -11.75
CA PRO A 268 -8.87 0.98 -12.39
C PRO A 268 -8.22 -0.39 -12.24
N CYS A 269 -8.94 -1.36 -11.66
CA CYS A 269 -8.42 -2.69 -11.41
C CYS A 269 -9.48 -3.73 -11.77
N PHE A 270 -9.02 -4.86 -12.28
CA PHE A 270 -9.80 -6.08 -12.37
C PHE A 270 -9.44 -6.94 -11.15
N ARG A 271 -10.45 -7.31 -10.36
CA ARG A 271 -10.28 -8.12 -9.15
C ARG A 271 -10.49 -9.58 -9.45
N ILE A 272 -9.54 -10.43 -9.06
CA ILE A 272 -9.66 -11.88 -9.03
C ILE A 272 -9.81 -12.28 -7.56
N ALA A 273 -10.99 -12.71 -7.16
CA ALA A 273 -11.25 -13.15 -5.80
C ALA A 273 -10.57 -14.50 -5.52
N GLY A 274 -10.25 -14.77 -4.24
CA GLY A 274 -9.58 -16.01 -3.85
C GLY A 274 -10.37 -17.28 -4.22
N GLU A 275 -11.69 -17.22 -4.21
CA GLU A 275 -12.58 -18.31 -4.62
C GLU A 275 -12.51 -18.65 -6.13
N ASP A 276 -11.97 -17.74 -6.94
CA ASP A 276 -11.76 -17.90 -8.38
C ASP A 276 -10.35 -18.36 -8.73
N ILE A 277 -9.45 -18.38 -7.75
CA ILE A 277 -8.07 -18.81 -7.88
C ILE A 277 -7.99 -20.30 -7.53
N LEU A 278 -7.63 -21.14 -8.51
CA LEU A 278 -7.47 -22.58 -8.33
C LEU A 278 -6.07 -22.92 -7.75
N LYS A 279 -5.03 -22.27 -8.27
CA LYS A 279 -3.65 -22.36 -7.79
C LYS A 279 -2.96 -21.01 -8.04
N CYS A 280 -2.20 -20.54 -7.08
CA CYS A 280 -1.41 -19.33 -7.27
C CYS A 280 -0.11 -19.38 -6.47
N HIS A 281 1.00 -19.05 -7.13
CA HIS A 281 2.32 -18.93 -6.53
C HIS A 281 2.90 -17.56 -6.86
N TYR A 282 3.36 -16.87 -5.85
CA TYR A 282 4.20 -15.69 -6.02
C TYR A 282 5.66 -16.09 -5.89
N LEU A 283 6.41 -15.94 -6.97
CA LEU A 283 7.80 -16.32 -7.08
C LEU A 283 8.70 -15.09 -7.15
N VAL A 284 9.88 -15.24 -6.56
CA VAL A 284 10.98 -14.28 -6.71
C VAL A 284 12.23 -15.05 -7.12
N ASN A 285 12.85 -14.65 -8.22
CA ASN A 285 14.00 -15.37 -8.82
C ASN A 285 13.76 -16.88 -8.93
N GLY A 286 12.52 -17.30 -9.24
CA GLY A 286 12.14 -18.69 -9.40
C GLY A 286 11.88 -19.46 -8.09
N VAL A 287 11.93 -18.82 -6.92
CA VAL A 287 11.58 -19.42 -5.63
C VAL A 287 10.19 -18.96 -5.19
N VAL A 288 9.32 -19.89 -4.78
CA VAL A 288 7.99 -19.58 -4.28
C VAL A 288 8.09 -18.94 -2.90
N LEU A 289 7.64 -17.68 -2.78
CA LEU A 289 7.60 -16.97 -1.50
C LEU A 289 6.29 -17.18 -0.75
N THR A 290 5.19 -17.32 -1.48
CA THR A 290 3.88 -17.63 -0.89
C THR A 290 2.94 -18.22 -1.92
N SER A 291 2.05 -19.09 -1.46
CA SER A 291 0.90 -19.60 -2.20
C SER A 291 -0.42 -19.19 -1.55
N ASP A 292 -0.38 -18.52 -0.39
CA ASP A 292 -1.55 -18.02 0.34
C ASP A 292 -1.94 -16.63 -0.18
N ILE A 293 -2.50 -16.61 -1.40
CA ILE A 293 -2.95 -15.39 -2.07
C ILE A 293 -4.47 -15.36 -2.05
N LYS A 294 -5.02 -14.35 -1.35
CA LYS A 294 -6.47 -14.22 -1.14
C LYS A 294 -7.18 -13.46 -2.24
N GLU A 295 -6.48 -12.58 -2.92
CA GLU A 295 -6.99 -11.82 -4.06
C GLU A 295 -5.84 -11.32 -4.93
N ILE A 296 -6.12 -11.07 -6.20
CA ILE A 296 -5.19 -10.45 -7.14
C ILE A 296 -5.90 -9.25 -7.78
N LEU A 297 -5.24 -8.10 -7.77
CA LEU A 297 -5.68 -6.91 -8.46
C LEU A 297 -4.81 -6.70 -9.71
N VAL A 298 -5.41 -6.83 -10.88
CA VAL A 298 -4.77 -6.56 -12.17
C VAL A 298 -5.15 -5.15 -12.59
N SER A 299 -4.17 -4.29 -12.88
CA SER A 299 -4.43 -2.93 -13.34
C SER A 299 -3.67 -2.65 -14.64
N PRO A 300 -4.16 -1.71 -15.49
CA PRO A 300 -3.41 -1.28 -16.66
C PRO A 300 -2.09 -0.63 -16.23
N VAL A 301 -1.10 -0.69 -17.12
CA VAL A 301 0.19 -0.04 -16.88
C VAL A 301 -0.02 1.47 -16.79
N GLU A 302 0.43 2.07 -15.70
CA GLU A 302 0.41 3.52 -15.50
C GLU A 302 1.51 4.16 -16.37
N LYS A 303 1.12 5.10 -17.19
CA LYS A 303 2.04 6.00 -17.92
C LYS A 303 1.83 7.43 -17.42
N LYS A 304 2.80 8.30 -17.64
CA LYS A 304 2.68 9.73 -17.34
C LYS A 304 2.64 10.50 -18.64
N PHE A 305 1.77 11.50 -18.71
CA PHE A 305 1.59 12.34 -19.87
C PHE A 305 1.22 13.77 -19.43
N ASP A 306 1.83 14.78 -20.04
CA ASP A 306 1.53 16.16 -19.72
C ASP A 306 0.36 16.64 -20.56
N LEU A 307 -0.65 17.22 -19.89
CA LEU A 307 -1.82 17.83 -20.52
C LEU A 307 -1.83 19.33 -20.25
N THR A 308 -2.05 20.12 -21.29
CA THR A 308 -2.16 21.57 -21.21
C THR A 308 -3.62 21.98 -21.40
N PHE A 309 -4.21 22.53 -20.34
CA PHE A 309 -5.58 23.04 -20.31
C PHE A 309 -5.61 24.53 -20.60
N GLN A 310 -6.50 24.95 -21.48
CA GLN A 310 -6.71 26.35 -21.83
C GLN A 310 -8.20 26.69 -21.80
N ILE A 311 -8.54 27.79 -21.11
CA ILE A 311 -9.88 28.38 -21.06
C ILE A 311 -9.72 29.87 -21.38
N PRO A 312 -9.86 30.28 -22.64
CA PRO A 312 -9.57 31.66 -23.08
C PRO A 312 -10.40 32.72 -22.37
N SER A 313 -11.70 32.42 -22.09
CA SER A 313 -12.63 33.33 -21.42
C SER A 313 -12.25 33.63 -19.96
N ARG A 314 -11.37 32.81 -19.35
CA ARG A 314 -10.96 32.89 -17.93
C ARG A 314 -9.48 33.20 -17.76
N ASP A 315 -8.76 33.47 -18.84
CA ASP A 315 -7.29 33.65 -18.83
C ASP A 315 -6.55 32.47 -18.11
N PHE A 316 -7.06 31.26 -18.35
CA PHE A 316 -6.53 30.04 -17.74
C PHE A 316 -5.69 29.27 -18.74
N LEU A 317 -4.42 29.01 -18.38
CA LEU A 317 -3.49 28.18 -19.14
C LEU A 317 -2.61 27.42 -18.14
N GLU A 318 -2.77 26.10 -18.05
CA GLU A 318 -2.02 25.29 -17.11
C GLU A 318 -1.62 23.94 -17.71
N THR A 319 -0.35 23.56 -17.51
CA THR A 319 0.16 22.23 -17.86
C THR A 319 0.32 21.39 -16.61
N VAL A 320 -0.18 20.15 -16.63
CA VAL A 320 -0.13 19.23 -15.51
C VAL A 320 0.15 17.82 -15.98
N THR A 321 0.94 17.08 -15.20
CA THR A 321 1.23 15.68 -15.48
C THR A 321 0.05 14.80 -15.04
N ALA A 322 -0.57 14.13 -16.00
CA ALA A 322 -1.64 13.15 -15.79
C ALA A 322 -1.08 11.74 -15.71
N LYS A 323 -1.72 10.88 -14.92
CA LYS A 323 -1.56 9.42 -14.99
C LYS A 323 -2.49 8.90 -16.08
N VAL A 324 -1.95 8.06 -16.97
CA VAL A 324 -2.67 7.56 -18.14
C VAL A 324 -2.83 6.06 -18.02
N TYR A 325 -4.06 5.58 -18.23
CA TYR A 325 -4.44 4.17 -18.25
C TYR A 325 -5.15 3.84 -19.55
N ILE A 326 -4.65 2.84 -20.27
CA ILE A 326 -5.35 2.26 -21.41
C ILE A 326 -6.33 1.23 -20.85
N LEU A 327 -7.63 1.51 -20.93
CA LEU A 327 -8.67 0.67 -20.34
C LEU A 327 -9.05 -0.49 -21.28
N ASN A 328 -9.10 -0.23 -22.57
CA ASN A 328 -9.28 -1.17 -23.67
C ASN A 328 -8.77 -0.53 -24.98
N ASP A 329 -9.01 -1.16 -26.12
CA ASP A 329 -8.61 -0.68 -27.47
C ASP A 329 -9.32 0.62 -27.91
N LYS A 330 -10.40 1.03 -27.23
CA LYS A 330 -11.23 2.21 -27.56
C LYS A 330 -11.33 3.22 -26.44
N ALA A 331 -10.77 2.93 -25.26
CA ALA A 331 -10.92 3.78 -24.09
C ALA A 331 -9.59 4.04 -23.39
N ILE A 332 -9.32 5.33 -23.15
CA ILE A 332 -8.15 5.82 -22.41
C ILE A 332 -8.65 6.71 -21.28
N ARG A 333 -8.04 6.57 -20.11
CA ARG A 333 -8.34 7.40 -18.95
C ARG A 333 -7.10 8.17 -18.51
N PHE A 334 -7.30 9.46 -18.22
CA PHE A 334 -6.32 10.33 -17.59
C PHE A 334 -6.79 10.71 -16.19
N ASP A 335 -5.91 10.56 -15.21
CA ASP A 335 -6.15 10.99 -13.85
C ASP A 335 -5.20 12.13 -13.50
N VAL A 336 -5.77 13.27 -13.11
CA VAL A 336 -5.05 14.48 -12.70
C VAL A 336 -5.35 14.78 -11.24
N ASP A 337 -4.33 14.99 -10.44
CA ASP A 337 -4.46 15.50 -9.07
C ASP A 337 -4.33 17.01 -9.06
N CYS A 338 -5.45 17.71 -8.90
CA CYS A 338 -5.52 19.17 -8.82
C CYS A 338 -5.44 19.72 -7.39
N ASP A 339 -4.96 18.92 -6.43
CA ASP A 339 -4.92 19.19 -4.98
C ASP A 339 -6.32 19.24 -4.33
N VAL A 340 -7.24 20.03 -4.82
CA VAL A 340 -8.60 20.20 -4.30
C VAL A 340 -9.55 19.10 -4.75
N TYR A 341 -9.32 18.51 -5.91
CA TYR A 341 -10.05 17.35 -6.44
C TYR A 341 -9.17 16.47 -7.32
N PHE A 342 -9.60 15.24 -7.54
CA PHE A 342 -9.11 14.42 -8.64
C PHE A 342 -9.98 14.64 -9.88
N MET A 343 -9.35 14.98 -11.01
CA MET A 343 -10.02 15.07 -12.29
C MET A 343 -9.74 13.80 -13.09
N ARG A 344 -10.78 13.11 -13.50
CA ARG A 344 -10.72 11.96 -14.40
C ARG A 344 -11.25 12.36 -15.76
N ILE A 345 -10.43 12.13 -16.78
CA ILE A 345 -10.78 12.43 -18.18
C ILE A 345 -10.83 11.10 -18.92
N GLY A 346 -11.99 10.71 -19.40
CA GLY A 346 -12.19 9.56 -20.26
C GLY A 346 -12.19 9.97 -21.73
N LEU A 347 -11.40 9.30 -22.54
CA LEU A 347 -11.44 9.38 -24.01
C LEU A 347 -12.04 8.11 -24.56
N HIS A 348 -13.12 8.20 -25.33
CA HIS A 348 -13.83 7.07 -25.89
C HIS A 348 -13.98 7.21 -27.41
N ILE A 349 -13.57 6.19 -28.15
CA ILE A 349 -13.79 6.05 -29.58
C ILE A 349 -15.01 5.15 -29.78
N LEU A 350 -16.19 5.75 -30.03
CA LEU A 350 -17.44 4.99 -30.15
C LEU A 350 -17.51 4.20 -31.45
N GLN A 351 -17.07 4.77 -32.56
CA GLN A 351 -16.99 4.15 -33.88
C GLN A 351 -15.75 4.67 -34.62
N GLU A 352 -15.18 3.85 -35.50
CA GLU A 352 -14.06 4.24 -36.34
C GLU A 352 -14.47 5.42 -37.23
N GLY A 353 -13.69 6.52 -37.20
CA GLY A 353 -13.99 7.76 -37.94
C GLY A 353 -14.98 8.71 -37.27
N SER A 354 -15.56 8.39 -36.11
CA SER A 354 -16.38 9.30 -35.33
C SER A 354 -15.53 10.21 -34.42
N PRO A 355 -16.07 11.39 -34.01
CA PRO A 355 -15.40 12.23 -33.02
C PRO A 355 -15.11 11.50 -31.73
N ILE A 356 -13.97 11.77 -31.09
CA ILE A 356 -13.61 11.23 -29.79
C ILE A 356 -14.53 11.87 -28.74
N THR A 357 -15.23 11.04 -27.98
CA THR A 357 -16.02 11.50 -26.84
C THR A 357 -15.10 11.70 -25.64
N VAL A 358 -15.13 12.89 -25.04
CA VAL A 358 -14.37 13.24 -23.85
C VAL A 358 -15.33 13.40 -22.67
N THR A 359 -15.10 12.64 -21.61
CA THR A 359 -15.89 12.73 -20.37
C THR A 359 -15.04 13.30 -19.25
N PHE A 360 -15.64 14.12 -18.40
CA PHE A 360 -14.99 14.67 -17.22
C PHE A 360 -15.73 14.23 -15.96
N ASN A 361 -14.96 13.83 -14.94
CA ASN A 361 -15.47 13.54 -13.61
C ASN A 361 -14.57 14.24 -12.57
N PHE A 362 -15.19 14.94 -11.62
CA PHE A 362 -14.52 15.69 -10.56
C PHE A 362 -14.86 15.06 -9.21
N ASP A 363 -13.83 14.61 -8.50
CA ASP A 363 -13.93 13.96 -7.21
C ASP A 363 -13.28 14.86 -6.14
N PHE A 364 -14.10 15.68 -5.49
CA PHE A 364 -13.62 16.67 -4.53
C PHE A 364 -13.13 16.00 -3.25
N LYS A 365 -11.95 16.45 -2.79
CA LYS A 365 -11.32 15.90 -1.60
C LYS A 365 -11.90 16.53 -0.33
N LYS A 366 -12.07 15.72 0.70
CA LYS A 366 -12.49 16.20 2.03
C LYS A 366 -11.53 17.23 2.63
N GLN A 367 -10.23 17.12 2.26
CA GLN A 367 -9.19 18.06 2.68
C GLN A 367 -8.18 18.27 1.54
N TYR A 368 -7.68 19.51 1.45
CA TYR A 368 -6.65 19.91 0.48
C TYR A 368 -5.59 20.81 1.15
N LYS A 369 -4.47 21.06 0.47
CA LYS A 369 -3.30 21.71 1.08
C LYS A 369 -3.08 23.15 0.64
N ASN A 370 -3.56 23.53 -0.54
CA ASN A 370 -3.26 24.84 -1.14
C ASN A 370 -4.51 25.49 -1.71
N ASN A 371 -4.96 26.58 -1.04
CA ASN A 371 -6.16 27.31 -1.47
C ASN A 371 -5.95 28.11 -2.76
N ASP A 372 -4.71 28.50 -3.09
CA ASP A 372 -4.42 29.18 -4.35
C ASP A 372 -4.62 28.20 -5.52
N ASN A 373 -4.25 26.91 -5.34
CA ASN A 373 -4.57 25.86 -6.30
C ASN A 373 -6.08 25.63 -6.40
N ALA A 374 -6.81 25.67 -5.30
CA ALA A 374 -8.26 25.51 -5.31
C ALA A 374 -8.94 26.63 -6.11
N ILE A 375 -8.53 27.89 -5.90
CA ILE A 375 -9.01 29.06 -6.68
C ILE A 375 -8.71 28.89 -8.17
N LYS A 376 -7.52 28.40 -8.50
CA LYS A 376 -7.10 28.19 -9.88
C LYS A 376 -7.88 27.07 -10.55
N TRP A 377 -7.85 25.86 -9.97
CA TRP A 377 -8.42 24.68 -10.60
C TRP A 377 -9.95 24.65 -10.62
N ILE A 378 -10.65 25.41 -9.76
CA ILE A 378 -12.13 25.51 -9.82
C ILE A 378 -12.63 26.17 -11.12
N GLU A 379 -11.77 26.88 -11.83
CA GLU A 379 -12.13 27.47 -13.12
C GLU A 379 -12.48 26.42 -14.17
N VAL A 380 -11.87 25.21 -14.10
CA VAL A 380 -12.15 24.11 -15.04
C VAL A 380 -13.60 23.61 -14.96
N PRO A 381 -14.09 23.12 -13.81
CA PRO A 381 -15.49 22.70 -13.72
C PRO A 381 -16.47 23.88 -13.94
N CYS A 382 -16.14 25.10 -13.51
CA CYS A 382 -16.97 26.27 -13.79
C CYS A 382 -17.14 26.54 -15.29
N ALA A 383 -16.05 26.47 -16.07
CA ALA A 383 -16.09 26.68 -17.50
C ALA A 383 -16.88 25.58 -18.26
N LEU A 384 -16.62 24.32 -17.88
CA LEU A 384 -17.34 23.16 -18.46
C LEU A 384 -18.85 23.23 -18.14
N PHE A 385 -19.22 23.63 -16.94
CA PHE A 385 -20.63 23.82 -16.55
C PHE A 385 -21.30 24.97 -17.31
N ALA A 386 -20.55 26.08 -17.52
CA ALA A 386 -21.02 27.23 -18.29
C ALA A 386 -21.00 27.00 -19.81
N ASN A 387 -20.52 25.84 -20.28
CA ASN A 387 -20.34 25.48 -21.68
C ASN A 387 -19.44 26.49 -22.42
N GLU A 388 -18.38 26.96 -21.75
CA GLU A 388 -17.37 27.86 -22.32
C GLU A 388 -16.36 27.08 -23.17
N ASP A 389 -15.62 27.79 -24.03
CA ASP A 389 -14.56 27.21 -24.84
C ASP A 389 -13.46 26.61 -23.96
N PHE A 390 -13.28 25.31 -24.07
CA PHE A 390 -12.34 24.53 -23.31
C PHE A 390 -11.44 23.70 -24.23
N ILE A 391 -10.13 23.89 -24.11
CA ILE A 391 -9.13 23.26 -24.99
C ILE A 391 -8.17 22.42 -24.15
N ILE A 392 -7.93 21.19 -24.57
CA ILE A 392 -6.79 20.37 -24.16
C ILE A 392 -5.85 20.35 -25.37
N GLN A 393 -4.70 21.04 -25.29
CA GLN A 393 -3.85 21.29 -26.46
C GLN A 393 -3.39 20.02 -27.15
N GLU A 394 -3.03 19.00 -26.42
CA GLU A 394 -2.55 17.70 -26.93
C GLU A 394 -3.64 16.91 -27.66
N LEU A 395 -4.91 17.21 -27.39
CA LEU A 395 -6.07 16.58 -28.01
C LEU A 395 -6.72 17.46 -29.10
N SER A 396 -6.27 18.70 -29.25
CA SER A 396 -6.88 19.69 -30.15
C SER A 396 -6.86 19.30 -31.64
N ARG A 397 -6.03 18.32 -32.03
CA ARG A 397 -5.94 17.82 -33.43
C ARG A 397 -7.05 16.84 -33.78
N PHE A 398 -7.84 16.38 -32.80
CA PHE A 398 -8.92 15.42 -32.98
C PHE A 398 -10.26 16.14 -32.88
N PRO A 399 -11.27 15.77 -33.69
CA PRO A 399 -12.63 16.24 -33.47
C PRO A 399 -13.15 15.68 -32.14
N LEU A 400 -13.40 16.58 -31.19
CA LEU A 400 -13.81 16.20 -29.83
C LEU A 400 -15.29 16.51 -29.62
N ASN A 401 -16.04 15.57 -29.04
CA ASN A 401 -17.34 15.83 -28.46
C ASN A 401 -17.16 15.87 -26.91
N LEU A 402 -17.27 17.08 -26.36
CA LEU A 402 -17.26 17.24 -24.90
C LEU A 402 -18.63 16.83 -24.35
N THR A 403 -18.68 15.74 -23.63
CA THR A 403 -19.88 15.34 -22.90
C THR A 403 -19.57 15.40 -21.41
N SER A 404 -20.28 16.29 -20.72
CA SER A 404 -20.35 16.21 -19.27
C SER A 404 -21.26 15.05 -18.89
N SER A 405 -20.88 14.24 -17.90
CA SER A 405 -21.79 13.23 -17.36
C SER A 405 -23.07 13.92 -16.87
N PRO A 406 -24.26 13.59 -17.43
CA PRO A 406 -25.47 14.41 -17.25
C PRO A 406 -25.99 14.52 -15.81
N GLN A 407 -25.59 13.58 -14.93
CA GLN A 407 -26.15 13.47 -13.58
C GLN A 407 -25.38 14.22 -12.50
N SER A 408 -24.07 14.48 -12.67
CA SER A 408 -23.28 15.16 -11.63
C SER A 408 -23.16 16.67 -11.81
N LEU A 409 -23.41 17.21 -12.99
CA LEU A 409 -23.21 18.62 -13.31
C LEU A 409 -24.50 19.47 -13.19
N LYS A 410 -25.69 18.87 -13.31
CA LYS A 410 -26.96 19.66 -13.30
C LYS A 410 -27.32 20.25 -11.93
N ASP A 411 -26.82 19.65 -10.83
CA ASP A 411 -27.15 20.08 -9.47
C ASP A 411 -26.03 20.83 -8.74
N ASN A 412 -24.82 20.92 -9.33
CA ASN A 412 -23.66 21.54 -8.68
C ASN A 412 -23.34 22.90 -9.26
N ASN A 413 -23.72 23.96 -8.55
CA ASN A 413 -23.29 25.32 -8.86
C ASN A 413 -21.85 25.56 -8.38
N TYR A 414 -20.85 25.25 -9.21
CA TYR A 414 -19.42 25.40 -8.87
C TYR A 414 -19.00 26.86 -8.58
N GLU A 415 -19.80 27.86 -8.95
CA GLU A 415 -19.55 29.26 -8.59
C GLU A 415 -19.62 29.49 -7.06
N CYS A 416 -20.42 28.69 -6.33
CA CYS A 416 -20.40 28.72 -4.86
C CYS A 416 -19.05 28.24 -4.30
N PHE A 417 -18.44 27.19 -4.91
CA PHE A 417 -17.12 26.72 -4.52
C PHE A 417 -16.05 27.77 -4.81
N LYS A 418 -16.12 28.42 -5.98
CA LYS A 418 -15.21 29.50 -6.36
C LYS A 418 -15.28 30.65 -5.36
N ARG A 419 -16.50 31.05 -4.97
CA ARG A 419 -16.70 32.08 -3.95
C ARG A 419 -16.11 31.66 -2.61
N TYR A 420 -16.38 30.44 -2.15
CA TYR A 420 -15.82 29.89 -0.91
C TYR A 420 -14.30 29.97 -0.87
N TYR A 421 -13.61 29.49 -1.91
CA TYR A 421 -12.14 29.53 -1.97
C TYR A 421 -11.60 30.97 -1.97
N LYS A 422 -12.29 31.90 -2.64
CA LYS A 422 -11.95 33.33 -2.61
C LYS A 422 -12.18 33.93 -1.21
N ASP A 423 -13.27 33.59 -0.55
CA ASP A 423 -13.54 34.06 0.82
C ASP A 423 -12.52 33.52 1.80
N VAL A 424 -12.14 32.24 1.72
CA VAL A 424 -11.06 31.66 2.52
C VAL A 424 -9.75 32.43 2.30
N LYS A 425 -9.42 32.81 1.06
CA LYS A 425 -8.24 33.63 0.75
C LYS A 425 -8.33 35.03 1.35
N ARG A 426 -9.50 35.67 1.29
CA ARG A 426 -9.74 36.98 1.91
C ARG A 426 -9.54 36.91 3.44
N ILE A 427 -10.02 35.85 4.07
CA ILE A 427 -9.83 35.62 5.52
C ILE A 427 -8.34 35.50 5.88
N GLU A 428 -7.55 34.78 5.07
CA GLU A 428 -6.11 34.68 5.25
C GLU A 428 -5.41 36.04 5.15
N LEU A 429 -5.77 36.81 4.12
CA LEU A 429 -5.22 38.16 3.92
C LEU A 429 -5.55 39.09 5.07
N ALA A 430 -6.80 39.14 5.52
CA ALA A 430 -7.23 40.00 6.62
C ALA A 430 -6.61 39.61 7.98
N THR A 431 -6.40 38.32 8.20
CA THR A 431 -5.81 37.80 9.45
C THR A 431 -4.29 37.72 9.44
N GLY A 432 -3.65 37.87 8.26
CA GLY A 432 -2.19 37.68 8.07
C GLY A 432 -1.70 36.26 8.30
N LYS A 433 -2.59 35.26 8.32
CA LYS A 433 -2.28 33.87 8.65
C LYS A 433 -2.93 32.89 7.68
N LYS A 434 -2.14 32.04 7.05
CA LYS A 434 -2.65 30.91 6.25
C LYS A 434 -3.23 29.80 7.12
N PHE A 435 -4.21 29.07 6.62
CA PHE A 435 -4.66 27.83 7.23
C PHE A 435 -3.63 26.70 6.95
N LYS A 436 -3.51 25.79 7.91
CA LYS A 436 -2.60 24.62 7.75
C LYS A 436 -3.17 23.53 6.85
N VAL A 437 -4.48 23.37 6.90
CA VAL A 437 -5.27 22.41 6.12
C VAL A 437 -6.60 23.07 5.81
N TYR A 438 -7.12 22.82 4.62
CA TYR A 438 -8.40 23.34 4.15
C TYR A 438 -9.38 22.17 4.04
N ASN A 439 -10.58 22.38 4.51
CA ASN A 439 -11.67 21.40 4.41
C ASN A 439 -12.49 21.63 3.13
N GLU A 440 -13.23 20.60 2.73
CA GLU A 440 -14.14 20.65 1.59
C GLU A 440 -15.13 21.81 1.68
N CYS A 441 -15.58 22.28 0.52
CA CYS A 441 -16.66 23.24 0.43
C CYS A 441 -18.00 22.53 0.64
N THR A 442 -18.64 22.77 1.78
CA THR A 442 -20.02 22.39 2.08
C THR A 442 -20.87 23.63 2.15
N GLU A 443 -22.21 23.48 2.11
CA GLU A 443 -23.12 24.61 2.32
C GLU A 443 -22.85 25.34 3.63
N GLN A 444 -22.55 24.59 4.69
CA GLN A 444 -22.22 25.15 5.99
C GLN A 444 -20.89 25.91 5.97
N SER A 445 -19.82 25.30 5.44
CA SER A 445 -18.49 25.95 5.40
C SER A 445 -18.47 27.20 4.52
N TRP A 446 -19.22 27.18 3.41
CA TRP A 446 -19.40 28.35 2.54
C TRP A 446 -20.11 29.50 3.26
N ARG A 447 -21.22 29.23 3.97
CA ARG A 447 -21.92 30.25 4.76
C ARG A 447 -21.04 30.81 5.87
N ILE A 448 -20.32 29.95 6.59
CA ILE A 448 -19.38 30.38 7.65
C ILE A 448 -18.28 31.28 7.08
N ALA A 449 -17.68 30.94 5.95
CA ALA A 449 -16.66 31.77 5.32
C ALA A 449 -17.22 33.16 4.95
N ALA A 450 -18.45 33.23 4.41
CA ALA A 450 -19.12 34.50 4.10
C ALA A 450 -19.39 35.32 5.36
N TYR A 451 -19.80 34.70 6.46
CA TYR A 451 -20.00 35.39 7.75
C TYR A 451 -18.70 35.96 8.32
N ILE A 452 -17.61 35.17 8.29
CA ILE A 452 -16.31 35.64 8.73
C ILE A 452 -15.80 36.80 7.85
N CYS A 453 -16.01 36.73 6.52
CA CYS A 453 -15.69 37.85 5.62
C CYS A 453 -16.52 39.10 5.92
N SER A 454 -17.82 38.94 6.19
CA SER A 454 -18.69 40.07 6.64
C SER A 454 -18.09 40.80 7.84
N TYR A 455 -17.63 40.03 8.82
CA TYR A 455 -16.99 40.56 10.03
C TYR A 455 -15.66 41.28 9.73
N LEU A 456 -14.77 40.63 9.00
CA LEU A 456 -13.40 41.12 8.76
C LEU A 456 -13.37 42.35 7.83
N TYR A 457 -14.27 42.40 6.86
CA TYR A 457 -14.32 43.47 5.85
C TYR A 457 -15.45 44.46 6.07
N ARG A 458 -16.30 44.23 7.09
CA ARG A 458 -17.48 45.05 7.41
C ARG A 458 -18.47 45.16 6.23
N GLU A 459 -18.65 44.06 5.52
CA GLU A 459 -19.55 43.96 4.38
C GLU A 459 -20.83 43.25 4.79
N PRO A 460 -22.00 43.90 4.69
CA PRO A 460 -23.25 43.22 5.02
C PRO A 460 -23.59 42.14 4.02
N ILE A 461 -24.18 41.04 4.49
CA ILE A 461 -24.58 39.89 3.67
C ILE A 461 -26.10 39.75 3.65
N ASN A 462 -26.64 39.33 2.51
CA ASN A 462 -28.03 38.96 2.38
C ASN A 462 -28.32 37.61 3.04
N VAL A 463 -29.20 37.60 4.01
CA VAL A 463 -29.68 36.38 4.69
C VAL A 463 -31.15 36.19 4.35
N ARG A 464 -31.54 34.95 4.02
CA ARG A 464 -32.93 34.63 3.72
C ARG A 464 -33.78 34.71 4.98
N CYS A 465 -34.95 35.30 4.86
CA CYS A 465 -35.96 35.26 5.90
C CYS A 465 -36.60 33.86 5.90
N ASP A 466 -36.63 33.19 7.06
CA ASP A 466 -37.19 31.83 7.16
C ASP A 466 -38.73 31.84 7.17
N ASP A 467 -39.34 33.00 7.43
CA ASP A 467 -40.79 33.16 7.45
C ASP A 467 -41.33 33.61 6.09
N LYS A 468 -42.27 32.82 5.53
CA LYS A 468 -42.85 33.07 4.20
C LYS A 468 -43.81 34.27 4.22
N ASP A 469 -44.37 34.58 5.39
CA ASP A 469 -45.36 35.66 5.56
C ASP A 469 -44.69 36.97 6.01
N GLY A 470 -43.35 37.03 6.00
CA GLY A 470 -42.60 38.19 6.48
C GLY A 470 -42.41 38.22 7.99
N LEU A 471 -41.64 39.19 8.48
CA LEU A 471 -41.36 39.35 9.91
C LEU A 471 -42.31 40.38 10.52
N ASN A 472 -43.07 39.96 11.52
CA ASN A 472 -43.87 40.87 12.36
C ASN A 472 -43.13 41.07 13.68
N PHE A 473 -42.96 42.29 14.09
CA PHE A 473 -42.37 42.63 15.38
C PHE A 473 -42.96 43.91 15.94
N SER A 474 -42.85 44.07 17.22
CA SER A 474 -43.39 45.24 17.92
C SER A 474 -42.35 45.83 18.85
N THR A 475 -42.47 47.12 19.10
CA THR A 475 -41.64 47.80 20.08
C THR A 475 -42.51 48.65 20.99
N LYS A 476 -42.05 48.80 22.24
CA LYS A 476 -42.69 49.65 23.25
C LYS A 476 -41.66 50.65 23.74
N THR A 477 -42.02 51.92 23.70
CA THR A 477 -41.13 53.00 24.12
C THR A 477 -41.61 53.54 25.49
N GLU A 478 -40.64 53.83 26.37
CA GLU A 478 -40.99 54.34 27.72
C GLU A 478 -41.33 55.83 27.75
N LYS A 479 -40.90 56.64 26.79
CA LYS A 479 -41.28 58.04 26.60
C LYS A 479 -41.19 58.39 25.11
N GLY A 480 -42.26 59.07 24.60
CA GLY A 480 -42.30 59.60 23.26
C GLY A 480 -41.24 60.67 23.05
N GLY A 481 -40.27 60.36 22.13
CA GLY A 481 -39.37 61.37 21.58
C GLY A 481 -39.97 61.99 20.32
N GLU A 482 -39.57 63.20 19.96
CA GLU A 482 -40.06 63.94 18.78
C GLU A 482 -40.04 63.08 17.48
N LEU A 483 -39.11 62.14 17.35
CA LEU A 483 -39.03 61.25 16.20
C LEU A 483 -40.21 60.26 16.14
N ILE A 484 -40.57 59.67 17.28
CA ILE A 484 -41.67 58.67 17.37
C ILE A 484 -43.04 59.31 17.21
N GLU A 485 -43.18 60.54 17.67
CA GLU A 485 -44.42 61.31 17.48
C GLU A 485 -44.68 61.72 16.03
N SER A 486 -43.60 61.67 15.17
CA SER A 486 -43.74 61.96 13.75
C SER A 486 -44.21 60.76 12.92
N PHE A 487 -44.12 59.48 13.45
CA PHE A 487 -44.52 58.31 12.72
C PHE A 487 -45.98 58.16 12.47
N LYS A 488 -46.35 57.69 11.28
CA LYS A 488 -47.73 57.42 10.88
C LYS A 488 -47.87 55.95 10.44
N VAL A 489 -49.04 55.39 10.64
CA VAL A 489 -49.40 54.08 10.08
C VAL A 489 -49.24 54.16 8.57
N ASN A 490 -48.62 53.10 7.97
CA ASN A 490 -48.17 52.97 6.58
C ASN A 490 -46.86 53.69 6.25
N ASP A 491 -46.19 54.36 7.17
CA ASP A 491 -44.81 54.83 6.91
C ASP A 491 -43.85 53.63 6.79
N HIS A 492 -42.80 53.81 6.01
CA HIS A 492 -41.73 52.83 5.81
C HIS A 492 -40.44 53.38 6.38
N ILE A 493 -39.88 52.62 7.34
CA ILE A 493 -38.63 52.99 8.01
C ILE A 493 -37.61 51.85 7.93
N SER A 494 -36.35 52.19 8.00
CA SER A 494 -35.29 51.20 8.13
C SER A 494 -34.96 50.96 9.60
N ILE A 495 -34.92 49.71 10.00
CA ILE A 495 -34.68 49.30 11.38
C ILE A 495 -33.43 48.46 11.46
N VAL A 496 -32.59 48.70 12.46
CA VAL A 496 -31.46 47.86 12.81
C VAL A 496 -31.72 47.22 14.17
N THR A 497 -31.68 45.90 14.21
CA THR A 497 -31.79 45.14 15.45
C THR A 497 -30.49 44.46 15.82
N THR A 498 -30.17 44.46 17.11
CA THR A 498 -28.97 43.78 17.62
C THR A 498 -29.32 42.34 18.00
N ASP A 499 -28.52 41.41 17.59
CA ASP A 499 -28.49 40.05 18.14
C ASP A 499 -27.35 40.02 19.18
N GLU A 500 -27.70 39.93 20.46
CA GLU A 500 -26.71 39.96 21.55
C GLU A 500 -25.95 38.65 21.75
N ARG A 501 -26.20 37.64 20.91
CA ARG A 501 -25.49 36.37 20.98
C ARG A 501 -24.12 36.53 20.41
N VAL A 502 -23.10 36.03 21.14
CA VAL A 502 -21.74 35.86 20.58
C VAL A 502 -21.77 34.76 19.50
N PHE A 503 -21.48 35.15 18.30
CA PHE A 503 -21.41 34.22 17.17
C PHE A 503 -20.04 33.51 17.17
N LYS A 504 -20.06 32.18 17.32
CA LYS A 504 -18.85 31.36 17.27
C LYS A 504 -18.85 30.55 15.97
N TYR A 505 -17.92 30.82 15.11
CA TYR A 505 -17.72 30.11 13.84
C TYR A 505 -16.42 29.35 13.82
N GLU A 506 -16.45 28.11 13.31
CA GLU A 506 -15.27 27.29 13.11
C GLU A 506 -15.05 27.06 11.61
N LEU A 507 -13.87 27.44 11.11
CA LEU A 507 -13.45 27.24 9.73
C LEU A 507 -12.03 26.71 9.69
N ASN A 508 -11.81 25.58 8.99
CA ASN A 508 -10.48 24.99 8.80
C ASN A 508 -9.67 24.87 10.11
N ASN A 509 -10.31 24.34 11.15
CA ASN A 509 -9.74 24.19 12.50
C ASN A 509 -9.33 25.50 13.19
N ARG A 510 -9.94 26.61 12.80
CA ARG A 510 -9.76 27.91 13.47
C ARG A 510 -11.10 28.47 13.92
N THR A 511 -11.15 28.98 15.14
CA THR A 511 -12.35 29.57 15.74
C THR A 511 -12.33 31.10 15.61
N PHE A 512 -13.47 31.66 15.21
CA PHE A 512 -13.73 33.08 15.13
C PHE A 512 -14.88 33.41 16.07
N ASN A 513 -14.64 34.32 17.01
CA ASN A 513 -15.67 34.82 17.94
C ASN A 513 -16.04 36.24 17.54
N ILE A 514 -17.28 36.44 17.14
CA ILE A 514 -17.79 37.70 16.66
C ILE A 514 -18.80 38.24 17.70
N PRO A 515 -18.52 39.39 18.34
CA PRO A 515 -19.27 39.81 19.49
C PRO A 515 -20.67 40.38 19.17
N PHE A 516 -20.87 40.96 17.97
CA PHE A 516 -22.12 41.61 17.62
C PHE A 516 -22.64 41.20 16.24
N GLY A 517 -23.94 41.05 16.12
CA GLY A 517 -24.64 40.85 14.85
C GLY A 517 -25.77 41.87 14.73
N TYR A 518 -25.82 42.58 13.60
CA TYR A 518 -26.82 43.58 13.30
C TYR A 518 -27.66 43.14 12.11
N ARG A 519 -28.99 43.00 12.32
CA ARG A 519 -29.95 42.77 11.26
C ARG A 519 -30.45 44.12 10.77
N ILE A 520 -30.28 44.40 9.49
CA ILE A 520 -30.73 45.64 8.86
C ILE A 520 -31.95 45.30 8.02
N LEU A 521 -33.09 45.81 8.47
CA LEU A 521 -34.41 45.62 7.86
C LEU A 521 -34.77 46.91 7.12
N ASN A 522 -34.56 46.97 5.83
CA ASN A 522 -34.82 48.15 5.04
C ASN A 522 -36.30 48.23 4.63
N SER A 523 -36.96 49.36 4.89
CA SER A 523 -38.34 49.60 4.49
C SER A 523 -39.37 48.74 5.20
N CYS A 524 -39.29 48.64 6.54
CA CYS A 524 -40.34 48.07 7.37
C CYS A 524 -41.57 48.97 7.38
N GLN A 525 -42.72 48.40 7.11
CA GLN A 525 -43.99 49.12 7.18
C GLN A 525 -44.49 49.23 8.64
N ILE A 526 -44.90 50.39 9.07
CA ILE A 526 -45.60 50.59 10.34
C ILE A 526 -47.06 50.19 10.15
N THR A 527 -47.48 49.13 10.83
CA THR A 527 -48.84 48.56 10.69
C THR A 527 -49.83 49.10 11.77
N ASN A 528 -49.26 49.40 12.93
CA ASN A 528 -50.09 49.90 14.04
C ASN A 528 -49.29 50.83 14.98
N ILE A 529 -49.93 51.84 15.51
CA ILE A 529 -49.40 52.76 16.56
C ILE A 529 -50.45 52.94 17.63
N GLN A 530 -50.15 52.53 18.88
CA GLN A 530 -51.05 52.70 20.05
C GLN A 530 -50.38 53.55 21.13
N LYS A 531 -51.04 54.57 21.61
CA LYS A 531 -50.60 55.38 22.76
C LYS A 531 -51.33 54.88 24.02
N GLU A 532 -50.56 54.45 25.01
CA GLU A 532 -51.12 54.03 26.32
C GLU A 532 -51.32 55.25 27.25
N GLU A 533 -52.21 55.10 28.20
CA GLU A 533 -52.53 56.19 29.18
C GLU A 533 -51.34 56.62 30.05
N ASN A 534 -50.35 55.72 30.21
CA ASN A 534 -49.10 55.96 30.94
C ASN A 534 -48.04 56.73 30.11
N GLY A 535 -48.35 57.13 28.85
CA GLY A 535 -47.46 57.82 27.93
C GLY A 535 -46.51 56.92 27.13
N GLN A 536 -46.68 55.64 27.26
CA GLN A 536 -45.94 54.67 26.44
C GLN A 536 -46.55 54.56 25.03
N ILE A 537 -45.72 54.40 24.01
CA ILE A 537 -46.13 54.19 22.62
C ILE A 537 -45.74 52.78 22.19
N PHE A 538 -46.72 52.02 21.71
CA PHE A 538 -46.58 50.73 21.14
C PHE A 538 -46.65 50.84 19.60
N ILE A 539 -45.69 50.29 18.90
CA ILE A 539 -45.60 50.33 17.43
C ILE A 539 -45.43 48.90 16.91
N GLU A 540 -46.25 48.54 15.93
CA GLU A 540 -46.11 47.27 15.21
C GLU A 540 -45.55 47.53 13.83
N PHE A 541 -44.66 46.62 13.41
CA PHE A 541 -43.96 46.67 12.12
C PHE A 541 -44.16 45.38 11.37
N HIS A 542 -44.21 45.48 10.07
CA HIS A 542 -44.20 44.37 9.14
C HIS A 542 -43.05 44.52 8.14
N TYR A 543 -42.27 43.45 7.95
CA TYR A 543 -41.20 43.38 6.96
C TYR A 543 -41.52 42.26 5.97
N ASP A 544 -41.87 42.62 4.74
CA ASP A 544 -42.41 41.74 3.70
C ASP A 544 -41.34 41.17 2.71
N ARG A 545 -40.05 41.51 2.89
CA ARG A 545 -39.02 41.11 1.97
C ARG A 545 -38.46 39.71 2.30
N PRO A 546 -38.11 38.90 1.27
CA PRO A 546 -37.60 37.53 1.49
C PRO A 546 -36.18 37.47 2.06
N THR A 547 -35.48 38.61 2.13
CA THR A 547 -34.10 38.70 2.63
C THR A 547 -33.89 39.96 3.45
N PHE A 548 -32.99 39.89 4.43
CA PHE A 548 -32.51 41.05 5.19
C PHE A 548 -30.96 41.10 5.12
N LEU A 549 -30.39 42.26 5.43
CA LEU A 549 -28.93 42.41 5.53
C LEU A 549 -28.48 42.08 6.95
N LEU A 550 -27.48 41.18 7.08
CA LEU A 550 -26.79 40.89 8.33
C LEU A 550 -25.39 41.49 8.26
N LEU A 551 -25.06 42.36 9.23
CA LEU A 551 -23.70 42.87 9.44
C LEU A 551 -23.15 42.28 10.73
N LEU A 552 -22.02 41.59 10.62
CA LEU A 552 -21.26 41.09 11.77
C LEU A 552 -20.15 42.07 12.12
N SER A 553 -20.03 42.48 13.39
CA SER A 553 -19.12 43.54 13.80
C SER A 553 -18.41 43.25 15.13
N GLY A 554 -17.23 43.82 15.32
CA GLY A 554 -16.53 43.90 16.59
C GLY A 554 -16.86 45.14 17.41
N LYS A 555 -17.67 46.04 16.85
CA LYS A 555 -18.04 47.30 17.46
C LYS A 555 -19.45 47.24 18.02
N SER A 556 -19.69 47.98 19.11
CA SER A 556 -21.01 48.17 19.67
C SER A 556 -21.93 48.94 18.71
N MET A 557 -23.22 48.90 18.97
CA MET A 557 -24.26 49.57 18.14
C MET A 557 -23.97 51.06 17.94
N SER A 558 -23.60 51.78 19.00
CA SER A 558 -23.27 53.20 18.94
C SER A 558 -22.00 53.53 18.18
N GLU A 559 -21.03 52.61 18.16
CA GLU A 559 -19.77 52.76 17.41
C GLU A 559 -19.94 52.36 15.94
N GLU A 560 -20.82 51.41 15.64
CA GLU A 560 -21.06 50.92 14.27
C GLU A 560 -22.03 51.85 13.51
N PHE A 561 -23.03 52.41 14.21
CA PHE A 561 -24.04 53.27 13.62
C PHE A 561 -24.18 54.60 14.42
N PRO A 562 -23.16 55.47 14.39
CA PRO A 562 -23.10 56.67 15.22
C PRO A 562 -24.23 57.69 14.90
N ASP A 563 -24.73 57.66 13.65
CA ASP A 563 -25.79 58.57 13.22
C ASP A 563 -27.20 58.03 13.44
N MET A 564 -27.34 56.78 13.90
CA MET A 564 -28.64 56.23 14.23
C MET A 564 -29.12 56.70 15.59
N LYS A 565 -30.33 57.25 15.64
CA LYS A 565 -30.98 57.55 16.89
C LYS A 565 -31.48 56.26 17.54
N PRO A 566 -31.01 55.89 18.76
CA PRO A 566 -31.53 54.73 19.45
C PRO A 566 -33.04 54.93 19.67
N LEU A 567 -33.80 53.92 19.25
CA LEU A 567 -35.13 53.72 19.81
C LEU A 567 -34.90 53.12 21.20
N ASP A 568 -35.13 53.90 22.27
CA ASP A 568 -35.16 53.39 23.63
C ASP A 568 -36.38 52.45 23.77
N ALA A 569 -36.22 51.22 23.26
CA ALA A 569 -37.34 50.31 23.10
C ALA A 569 -36.92 48.85 23.26
N ILE A 570 -37.67 48.08 24.04
CA ILE A 570 -37.56 46.62 24.10
C ILE A 570 -38.26 46.05 22.86
N ILE A 571 -37.49 45.52 21.89
CA ILE A 571 -38.04 44.83 20.71
C ILE A 571 -38.40 43.40 21.12
N LYS A 572 -39.68 43.03 21.05
CA LYS A 572 -40.10 41.63 21.13
C LYS A 572 -40.35 41.11 19.71
N MET A 573 -39.62 40.11 19.31
CA MET A 573 -39.92 39.32 18.12
C MET A 573 -40.81 38.15 18.53
N ASN A 574 -41.97 38.01 17.91
CA ASN A 574 -42.89 36.88 18.09
C ASN A 574 -42.50 35.76 17.11
#